data_d2d321c122f517c5b5de98274cef7db8
#
_entry.id   d2d321c122f517c5b5de98274cef7db8
#
_cell.length_a   1.000
_cell.length_b   1.000
_cell.length_c   1.000
_cell.angle_alpha   90.00
_cell.angle_beta   90.00
_cell.angle_gamma   90.00
#
_symmetry.space_group_name_H-M   'P 1'
#
loop_
_entity.id
_entity.type
_entity.pdbx_description
1 polymer ?
#
loop_
_entity_poly.entity_id
_entity_poly.type
_entity_poly.pdbx_seq_one_letter_code
_entity_poly.pdbx_strand_id
1 'polypeptide(L)'
;SPAFSMWAFANKTPQAFRWQQVIASSLIVGILLFTFTIFQGLGAQILVDNGLLENISDKNLVPELINLLSTSAPWLVGLLAVCALAAMQSTGSAYMSTFSAMVTRDIYAKYISPNASDKNQKNIGRIFVVLVAGVALIVAGNSSQAIVMLGGLAVAYGFQMYPALIGICYYKG
;
A
#
# COMPACT_ATOMS: atom_id res chain seq x y z
N SER A 1 -8.64 5.06 -0.13
CA SER A 1 -7.83 4.61 -1.26
C SER A 1 -8.73 4.01 -2.34
N PRO A 2 -8.50 4.30 -3.64
CA PRO A 2 -9.34 3.77 -4.73
C PRO A 2 -9.42 2.24 -4.75
N ALA A 3 -8.31 1.56 -4.47
CA ALA A 3 -8.27 0.10 -4.38
C ALA A 3 -9.20 -0.43 -3.29
N PHE A 4 -9.24 0.22 -2.13
CA PHE A 4 -10.15 -0.13 -1.04
C PHE A 4 -11.62 0.05 -1.44
N SER A 5 -11.94 1.15 -2.11
CA SER A 5 -13.30 1.40 -2.60
C SER A 5 -13.76 0.34 -3.58
N MET A 6 -12.90 -0.11 -4.50
CA MET A 6 -13.23 -1.20 -5.42
C MET A 6 -13.55 -2.51 -4.68
N TRP A 7 -12.81 -2.85 -3.64
CA TRP A 7 -13.09 -4.05 -2.83
C TRP A 7 -14.38 -3.90 -2.02
N ALA A 8 -14.66 -2.71 -1.50
CA ALA A 8 -15.91 -2.44 -0.79
C ALA A 8 -17.13 -2.64 -1.71
N PHE A 9 -17.07 -2.14 -2.94
CA PHE A 9 -18.14 -2.30 -3.93
C PHE A 9 -18.27 -3.73 -4.50
N ALA A 10 -17.24 -4.56 -4.37
CA ALA A 10 -17.30 -5.96 -4.81
C ALA A 10 -18.09 -6.87 -3.85
N ASN A 11 -18.43 -6.42 -2.66
CA ASN A 11 -19.18 -7.21 -1.69
C ASN A 11 -20.66 -7.34 -2.08
N LYS A 12 -21.19 -8.55 -2.00
CA LYS A 12 -22.61 -8.82 -2.30
C LYS A 12 -23.56 -8.21 -1.25
N THR A 13 -23.14 -8.15 0.01
CA THR A 13 -23.96 -7.64 1.12
C THR A 13 -23.17 -6.65 1.98
N PRO A 14 -23.72 -5.49 2.33
CA PRO A 14 -23.00 -4.48 3.10
C PRO A 14 -22.85 -4.87 4.60
N GLN A 15 -23.69 -5.76 5.12
CA GLN A 15 -23.72 -6.11 6.54
C GLN A 15 -22.46 -6.87 6.98
N ALA A 16 -22.01 -7.85 6.19
CA ALA A 16 -20.79 -8.61 6.49
C ALA A 16 -19.55 -7.70 6.44
N PHE A 17 -19.53 -6.74 5.50
CA PHE A 17 -18.42 -5.80 5.34
C PHE A 17 -18.23 -4.90 6.56
N ARG A 18 -19.33 -4.43 7.17
CA ARG A 18 -19.27 -3.56 8.36
C ARG A 18 -18.52 -4.22 9.53
N TRP A 19 -18.90 -5.44 9.90
CA TRP A 19 -18.27 -6.16 10.99
C TRP A 19 -16.84 -6.59 10.68
N GLN A 20 -16.59 -7.05 9.49
CA GLN A 20 -15.24 -7.39 9.03
C GLN A 20 -14.31 -6.18 9.12
N GLN A 21 -14.76 -5.00 8.69
CA GLN A 21 -13.95 -3.79 8.73
C GLN A 21 -13.61 -3.37 10.16
N VAL A 22 -14.58 -3.40 11.07
CA VAL A 22 -14.36 -3.01 12.46
C VAL A 22 -13.49 -4.03 13.19
N ILE A 23 -13.82 -5.32 13.11
CA ILE A 23 -13.12 -6.35 13.89
C ILE A 23 -11.76 -6.68 13.26
N ALA A 24 -11.70 -7.01 11.99
CA ALA A 24 -10.46 -7.44 11.36
C ALA A 24 -9.47 -6.29 11.18
N SER A 25 -9.90 -5.15 10.65
CA SER A 25 -8.98 -4.06 10.32
C SER A 25 -8.62 -3.21 11.54
N SER A 26 -9.59 -2.82 12.37
CA SER A 26 -9.32 -1.89 13.47
C SER A 26 -8.83 -2.62 14.71
N LEU A 27 -9.48 -3.72 15.09
CA LEU A 27 -9.20 -4.40 16.35
C LEU A 27 -8.02 -5.37 16.20
N ILE A 28 -8.10 -6.31 15.27
CA ILE A 28 -7.06 -7.35 15.15
C ILE A 28 -5.79 -6.76 14.52
N VAL A 29 -5.88 -6.25 13.29
CA VAL A 29 -4.70 -5.75 12.56
C VAL A 29 -4.13 -4.50 13.23
N GLY A 30 -4.97 -3.57 13.69
CA GLY A 30 -4.55 -2.36 14.38
C GLY A 30 -3.77 -2.67 15.65
N ILE A 31 -4.29 -3.52 16.54
CA ILE A 31 -3.63 -3.92 17.79
C ILE A 31 -2.32 -4.66 17.49
N LEU A 32 -2.34 -5.63 16.56
CA LEU A 32 -1.14 -6.37 16.21
C LEU A 32 -0.04 -5.45 15.67
N LEU A 33 -0.35 -4.59 14.69
CA LEU A 33 0.63 -3.67 14.12
C LEU A 33 1.17 -2.71 15.18
N PHE A 34 0.31 -2.14 16.00
CA PHE A 34 0.71 -1.23 17.07
C PHE A 34 1.67 -1.91 18.05
N THR A 35 1.32 -3.13 18.51
CA THR A 35 2.12 -3.91 19.45
C THR A 35 3.49 -4.25 18.84
N PHE A 36 3.52 -4.79 17.61
CA PHE A 36 4.78 -5.13 16.94
C PHE A 36 5.67 -3.90 16.71
N THR A 37 5.10 -2.76 16.32
CA THR A 37 5.87 -1.53 16.09
C THR A 37 6.50 -1.03 17.38
N ILE A 38 5.78 -1.07 18.51
CA ILE A 38 6.33 -0.69 19.82
C ILE A 38 7.46 -1.63 20.24
N PHE A 39 7.28 -2.94 20.12
CA PHE A 39 8.33 -3.90 20.47
C PHE A 39 9.56 -3.77 19.59
N GLN A 40 9.42 -3.49 18.31
CA GLN A 40 10.54 -3.21 17.42
C GLN A 40 11.31 -1.95 17.84
N GLY A 41 10.60 -0.85 18.16
CA GLY A 41 11.22 0.39 18.61
C GLY A 41 11.94 0.23 19.94
N LEU A 42 11.30 -0.37 20.95
CA LEU A 42 11.91 -0.62 22.26
C LEU A 42 13.09 -1.60 22.16
N GLY A 43 12.96 -2.66 21.38
CA GLY A 43 14.05 -3.62 21.17
C GLY A 43 15.26 -2.97 20.52
N ALA A 44 15.04 -2.12 19.51
CA ALA A 44 16.10 -1.36 18.87
C ALA A 44 16.80 -0.40 19.86
N GLN A 45 16.05 0.30 20.68
CA GLN A 45 16.63 1.19 21.70
C GLN A 45 17.49 0.43 22.69
N ILE A 46 17.04 -0.71 23.18
CA ILE A 46 17.84 -1.56 24.08
C ILE A 46 19.14 -2.00 23.42
N LEU A 47 19.12 -2.34 22.12
CA LEU A 47 20.33 -2.74 21.39
C LEU A 47 21.31 -1.58 21.21
N VAL A 48 20.81 -0.36 21.01
CA VAL A 48 21.64 0.87 20.97
C VAL A 48 22.26 1.13 22.33
N ASP A 49 21.47 1.09 23.41
CA ASP A 49 21.94 1.32 24.77
C ASP A 49 23.00 0.32 25.22
N ASN A 50 22.93 -0.93 24.73
CA ASN A 50 23.93 -1.96 24.97
C ASN A 50 25.14 -1.90 24.01
N GLY A 51 25.22 -0.92 23.12
CA GLY A 51 26.33 -0.77 22.17
C GLY A 51 26.37 -1.83 21.05
N LEU A 52 25.30 -2.58 20.87
CA LEU A 52 25.19 -3.60 19.79
C LEU A 52 24.73 -2.99 18.47
N LEU A 53 24.14 -1.82 18.50
CA LEU A 53 23.77 -1.00 17.35
C LEU A 53 24.34 0.40 17.52
N GLU A 54 24.91 0.97 16.46
CA GLU A 54 25.22 2.39 16.42
C GLU A 54 23.94 3.22 16.41
N ASN A 55 24.01 4.49 16.83
CA ASN A 55 22.86 5.39 16.85
C ASN A 55 22.47 5.74 15.41
N ILE A 56 21.60 4.93 14.82
CA ILE A 56 21.26 4.93 13.41
C ILE A 56 20.04 5.82 13.19
N SER A 57 20.04 6.53 12.08
CA SER A 57 18.86 7.26 11.59
C SER A 57 17.66 6.28 11.44
N ASP A 58 16.46 6.75 11.83
CA ASP A 58 15.18 6.00 11.74
C ASP A 58 14.95 5.30 10.41
N LYS A 59 15.58 5.78 9.34
CA LYS A 59 15.48 5.21 8.00
C LYS A 59 16.14 3.84 7.84
N ASN A 60 17.18 3.59 8.61
CA ASN A 60 18.03 2.39 8.47
C ASN A 60 17.83 1.40 9.62
N LEU A 61 16.97 1.70 10.58
CA LEU A 61 16.77 0.88 11.77
C LEU A 61 16.39 -0.57 11.43
N VAL A 62 15.38 -0.75 10.57
CA VAL A 62 14.92 -2.10 10.20
C VAL A 62 15.96 -2.87 9.38
N PRO A 63 16.61 -2.29 8.35
CA PRO A 63 17.73 -2.93 7.68
C PRO A 63 18.86 -3.37 8.61
N GLU A 64 19.24 -2.56 9.59
CA GLU A 64 20.29 -2.91 10.55
C GLU A 64 19.89 -4.02 11.52
N LEU A 65 18.65 -4.00 12.01
CA LEU A 65 18.10 -5.12 12.80
C LEU A 65 18.14 -6.43 12.01
N ILE A 66 17.81 -6.39 10.71
CA ILE A 66 17.88 -7.54 9.83
C ILE A 66 19.34 -7.97 9.64
N ASN A 67 20.26 -7.01 9.52
CA ASN A 67 21.68 -7.29 9.36
C ASN A 67 22.27 -8.02 10.58
N LEU A 68 21.89 -7.63 11.80
CA LEU A 68 22.27 -8.36 13.02
C LEU A 68 21.82 -9.83 13.00
N LEU A 69 20.66 -10.12 12.41
CA LEU A 69 20.17 -11.49 12.27
C LEU A 69 20.93 -12.30 11.21
N SER A 70 21.65 -11.63 10.30
CA SER A 70 22.32 -12.30 9.18
C SER A 70 23.41 -13.28 9.62
N THR A 71 24.06 -12.99 10.74
CA THR A 71 25.11 -13.85 11.32
C THR A 71 24.54 -15.04 12.10
N SER A 72 23.43 -14.82 12.81
CA SER A 72 22.83 -15.83 13.71
C SER A 72 21.78 -16.70 13.03
N ALA A 73 21.02 -16.12 12.09
CA ALA A 73 19.90 -16.80 11.42
C ALA A 73 19.73 -16.33 9.96
N PRO A 74 20.68 -16.66 9.05
CA PRO A 74 20.64 -16.18 7.66
C PRO A 74 19.39 -16.62 6.90
N TRP A 75 18.84 -17.79 7.22
CA TRP A 75 17.59 -18.26 6.63
C TRP A 75 16.38 -17.36 6.97
N LEU A 76 16.37 -16.77 8.16
CA LEU A 76 15.31 -15.86 8.60
C LEU A 76 15.37 -14.55 7.83
N VAL A 77 16.57 -14.05 7.53
CA VAL A 77 16.76 -12.87 6.68
C VAL A 77 16.19 -13.10 5.28
N GLY A 78 16.46 -14.27 4.70
CA GLY A 78 15.87 -14.66 3.41
C GLY A 78 14.36 -14.71 3.45
N LEU A 79 13.78 -15.29 4.49
CA LEU A 79 12.32 -15.34 4.69
C LEU A 79 11.71 -13.94 4.83
N LEU A 80 12.31 -13.07 5.62
CA LEU A 80 11.86 -11.68 5.79
C LEU A 80 11.93 -10.89 4.48
N ALA A 81 12.98 -11.08 3.69
CA ALA A 81 13.10 -10.46 2.38
C ALA A 81 12.00 -10.92 1.42
N VAL A 82 11.69 -12.22 1.38
CA VAL A 82 10.59 -12.75 0.57
C VAL A 82 9.24 -12.20 1.04
N CYS A 83 8.99 -12.14 2.34
CA CYS A 83 7.77 -11.56 2.90
C CYS A 83 7.63 -10.09 2.53
N ALA A 84 8.70 -9.31 2.61
CA ALA A 84 8.69 -7.89 2.23
C ALA A 84 8.39 -7.72 0.73
N LEU A 85 9.04 -8.51 -0.14
CA LEU A 85 8.77 -8.49 -1.58
C LEU A 85 7.33 -8.88 -1.90
N ALA A 86 6.80 -9.92 -1.24
CA ALA A 86 5.41 -10.35 -1.43
C ALA A 86 4.42 -9.26 -1.01
N ALA A 87 4.66 -8.58 0.11
CA ALA A 87 3.83 -7.47 0.59
C ALA A 87 3.85 -6.29 -0.39
N MET A 88 5.04 -5.90 -0.88
CA MET A 88 5.18 -4.84 -1.89
C MET A 88 4.45 -5.20 -3.19
N GLN A 89 4.63 -6.42 -3.68
CA GLN A 89 4.01 -6.88 -4.92
C GLN A 89 2.47 -6.92 -4.81
N SER A 90 1.92 -7.38 -3.69
CA SER A 90 0.47 -7.42 -3.48
C SER A 90 -0.16 -6.03 -3.50
N THR A 91 0.47 -5.07 -2.83
CA THR A 91 0.02 -3.68 -2.79
C THR A 91 0.18 -3.00 -4.15
N GLY A 92 1.34 -3.14 -4.77
CA GLY A 92 1.62 -2.58 -6.10
C GLY A 92 0.64 -3.06 -7.16
N SER A 93 0.37 -4.38 -7.20
CA SER A 93 -0.57 -4.96 -8.16
C SER A 93 -2.01 -4.46 -7.95
N ALA A 94 -2.45 -4.27 -6.70
CA ALA A 94 -3.76 -3.73 -6.38
C ALA A 94 -3.92 -2.28 -6.89
N TYR A 95 -2.93 -1.44 -6.66
CA TYR A 95 -2.96 -0.05 -7.15
C TYR A 95 -2.89 0.03 -8.68
N MET A 96 -2.01 -0.75 -9.31
CA MET A 96 -1.90 -0.79 -10.77
C MET A 96 -3.19 -1.27 -11.43
N SER A 97 -3.82 -2.31 -10.89
CA SER A 97 -5.10 -2.84 -11.39
C SER A 97 -6.21 -1.81 -11.25
N THR A 98 -6.29 -1.12 -10.11
CA THR A 98 -7.28 -0.09 -9.86
C THR A 98 -7.12 1.08 -10.83
N PHE A 99 -5.90 1.59 -10.97
CA PHE A 99 -5.60 2.70 -11.88
C PHE A 99 -5.94 2.32 -13.33
N SER A 100 -5.52 1.14 -13.77
CA SER A 100 -5.83 0.62 -15.09
C SER A 100 -7.34 0.54 -15.34
N ALA A 101 -8.10 0.04 -14.36
CA ALA A 101 -9.55 -0.06 -14.46
C ALA A 101 -10.22 1.33 -14.55
N MET A 102 -9.77 2.29 -13.74
CA MET A 102 -10.28 3.67 -13.77
C MET A 102 -10.03 4.32 -15.14
N VAL A 103 -8.79 4.27 -15.62
CA VAL A 103 -8.46 4.85 -16.93
C VAL A 103 -9.22 4.18 -18.07
N THR A 104 -9.31 2.85 -18.03
CA THR A 104 -10.00 2.10 -19.09
C THR A 104 -11.50 2.33 -19.09
N ARG A 105 -12.15 2.30 -17.93
CA ARG A 105 -13.61 2.41 -17.83
C ARG A 105 -14.10 3.86 -17.82
N ASP A 106 -13.45 4.72 -17.05
CA ASP A 106 -13.94 6.07 -16.80
C ASP A 106 -13.49 7.06 -17.87
N ILE A 107 -12.34 6.81 -18.51
CA ILE A 107 -11.81 7.68 -19.57
C ILE A 107 -11.98 7.05 -20.93
N TYR A 108 -11.34 5.89 -21.19
CA TYR A 108 -11.31 5.30 -22.53
C TYR A 108 -12.68 4.86 -23.03
N ALA A 109 -13.38 4.02 -22.26
CA ALA A 109 -14.69 3.50 -22.64
C ALA A 109 -15.78 4.58 -22.64
N LYS A 110 -15.66 5.61 -21.81
CA LYS A 110 -16.69 6.66 -21.71
C LYS A 110 -16.52 7.77 -22.72
N TYR A 111 -15.29 8.23 -22.98
CA TYR A 111 -15.01 9.42 -23.78
C TYR A 111 -14.32 9.13 -25.11
N ILE A 112 -13.53 8.08 -25.24
CA ILE A 112 -12.72 7.81 -26.44
C ILE A 112 -13.41 6.78 -27.33
N SER A 113 -13.82 5.65 -26.78
CA SER A 113 -14.43 4.55 -27.55
C SER A 113 -15.55 3.86 -26.76
N PRO A 114 -16.78 4.42 -26.76
CA PRO A 114 -17.92 3.86 -26.02
C PRO A 114 -18.29 2.42 -26.43
N ASN A 115 -18.00 2.04 -27.68
CA ASN A 115 -18.31 0.74 -28.22
C ASN A 115 -17.08 -0.20 -28.27
N ALA A 116 -16.04 0.09 -27.49
CA ALA A 116 -14.83 -0.74 -27.46
C ALA A 116 -15.14 -2.14 -26.94
N SER A 117 -14.68 -3.16 -27.67
CA SER A 117 -14.80 -4.55 -27.22
C SER A 117 -14.01 -4.79 -25.92
N ASP A 118 -14.43 -5.78 -25.14
CA ASP A 118 -13.74 -6.15 -23.89
C ASP A 118 -12.25 -6.48 -24.11
N LYS A 119 -11.91 -7.04 -25.25
CA LYS A 119 -10.52 -7.33 -25.65
C LYS A 119 -9.69 -6.06 -25.79
N ASN A 120 -10.24 -5.03 -26.43
CA ASN A 120 -9.57 -3.73 -26.58
C ASN A 120 -9.42 -3.03 -25.23
N GLN A 121 -10.46 -3.04 -24.40
CA GLN A 121 -10.39 -2.47 -23.05
C GLN A 121 -9.29 -3.14 -22.23
N LYS A 122 -9.18 -4.47 -22.25
CA LYS A 122 -8.11 -5.21 -21.56
C LYS A 122 -6.71 -4.85 -22.09
N ASN A 123 -6.54 -4.69 -23.38
CA ASN A 123 -5.25 -4.32 -23.96
C ASN A 123 -4.84 -2.88 -23.57
N ILE A 124 -5.77 -1.95 -23.63
CA ILE A 124 -5.54 -0.58 -23.16
C ILE A 124 -5.16 -0.58 -21.67
N GLY A 125 -5.89 -1.31 -20.84
CA GLY A 125 -5.56 -1.46 -19.43
C GLY A 125 -4.13 -1.97 -19.19
N ARG A 126 -3.68 -2.97 -19.94
CA ARG A 126 -2.30 -3.49 -19.84
C ARG A 126 -1.26 -2.44 -20.22
N ILE A 127 -1.51 -1.65 -21.26
CA ILE A 127 -0.61 -0.56 -21.67
C ILE A 127 -0.48 0.46 -20.53
N PHE A 128 -1.59 0.84 -19.91
CA PHE A 128 -1.57 1.78 -18.80
C PHE A 128 -0.86 1.22 -17.55
N VAL A 129 -0.97 -0.06 -17.26
CA VAL A 129 -0.18 -0.70 -16.18
C VAL A 129 1.31 -0.55 -16.43
N VAL A 130 1.77 -0.84 -17.66
CA VAL A 130 3.19 -0.72 -18.04
C VAL A 130 3.67 0.73 -17.95
N LEU A 131 2.86 1.69 -18.43
CA LEU A 131 3.19 3.11 -18.34
C LEU A 131 3.34 3.59 -16.91
N VAL A 132 2.39 3.22 -16.02
CA VAL A 132 2.46 3.59 -14.61
C VAL A 132 3.64 2.94 -13.91
N ALA A 133 3.91 1.67 -14.20
CA ALA A 133 5.08 0.99 -13.67
C ALA A 133 6.38 1.68 -14.11
N GLY A 134 6.48 2.09 -15.37
CA GLY A 134 7.63 2.84 -15.88
C GLY A 134 7.82 4.19 -15.17
N VAL A 135 6.74 4.96 -15.02
CA VAL A 135 6.78 6.22 -14.27
C VAL A 135 7.18 6.00 -12.82
N ALA A 136 6.62 4.97 -12.17
CA ALA A 136 6.97 4.64 -10.78
C ALA A 136 8.45 4.28 -10.64
N LEU A 137 9.04 3.53 -11.58
CA LEU A 137 10.46 3.20 -11.59
C LEU A 137 11.34 4.45 -11.77
N ILE A 138 10.97 5.37 -12.66
CA ILE A 138 11.69 6.63 -12.86
C ILE A 138 11.66 7.47 -11.57
N VAL A 139 10.49 7.58 -10.95
CA VAL A 139 10.33 8.32 -9.67
C VAL A 139 11.15 7.65 -8.57
N ALA A 140 11.10 6.32 -8.46
CA ALA A 140 11.85 5.58 -7.45
C ALA A 140 13.36 5.76 -7.62
N GLY A 141 13.86 5.74 -8.87
CA GLY A 141 15.29 5.93 -9.16
C GLY A 141 15.81 7.35 -8.88
N ASN A 142 14.93 8.35 -8.94
CA ASN A 142 15.30 9.76 -8.70
C ASN A 142 14.88 10.28 -7.32
N SER A 143 14.16 9.50 -6.54
CA SER A 143 13.67 9.92 -5.22
C SER A 143 14.66 9.57 -4.12
N SER A 144 15.16 10.59 -3.42
CA SER A 144 15.92 10.45 -2.19
C SER A 144 15.04 10.44 -0.93
N GLN A 145 13.73 10.54 -1.10
CA GLN A 145 12.77 10.63 0.00
C GLN A 145 12.60 9.28 0.71
N ALA A 146 12.43 9.33 2.02
CA ALA A 146 12.12 8.15 2.80
C ALA A 146 10.76 7.55 2.37
N ILE A 147 10.68 6.22 2.31
CA ILE A 147 9.46 5.48 1.96
C ILE A 147 8.26 5.93 2.81
N VAL A 148 8.49 6.21 4.10
CA VAL A 148 7.46 6.72 5.03
C VAL A 148 6.87 8.05 4.56
N MET A 149 7.72 8.96 4.04
CA MET A 149 7.25 10.26 3.55
C MET A 149 6.41 10.11 2.28
N LEU A 150 6.83 9.25 1.34
CA LEU A 150 6.06 8.96 0.14
C LEU A 150 4.71 8.27 0.48
N GLY A 151 4.72 7.37 1.46
CA GLY A 151 3.52 6.74 1.99
C GLY A 151 2.58 7.76 2.63
N GLY A 152 3.10 8.67 3.43
CA GLY A 152 2.35 9.77 4.04
C GLY A 152 1.67 10.67 3.01
N LEU A 153 2.39 11.04 1.94
CA LEU A 153 1.81 11.81 0.83
C LEU A 153 0.68 11.06 0.13
N ALA A 154 0.84 9.76 -0.13
CA ALA A 154 -0.19 8.96 -0.76
C ALA A 154 -1.47 8.88 0.09
N VAL A 155 -1.33 8.78 1.41
CA VAL A 155 -2.44 8.81 2.37
C VAL A 155 -3.10 10.19 2.39
N ALA A 156 -2.31 11.27 2.44
CA ALA A 156 -2.83 12.65 2.44
C ALA A 156 -3.66 12.94 1.19
N TYR A 157 -3.20 12.55 0.01
CA TYR A 157 -3.98 12.66 -1.22
C TYR A 157 -5.27 11.82 -1.18
N GLY A 158 -5.21 10.62 -0.61
CA GLY A 158 -6.38 9.77 -0.44
C GLY A 158 -7.45 10.38 0.45
N PHE A 159 -7.06 11.07 1.51
CA PHE A 159 -7.99 11.75 2.42
C PHE A 159 -8.68 12.96 1.80
N GLN A 160 -8.12 13.60 0.79
CA GLN A 160 -8.78 14.72 0.10
C GLN A 160 -10.07 14.31 -0.62
N MET A 161 -10.28 13.02 -0.91
CA MET A 161 -11.54 12.51 -1.45
C MET A 161 -12.63 12.36 -0.39
N TYR A 162 -12.29 12.43 0.90
CA TYR A 162 -13.20 12.15 2.00
C TYR A 162 -14.36 13.16 2.10
N PRO A 163 -14.16 14.49 1.96
CA PRO A 163 -15.25 15.44 1.97
C PRO A 163 -16.26 15.20 0.84
N ALA A 164 -15.78 14.88 -0.36
CA ALA A 164 -16.65 14.59 -1.50
C ALA A 164 -17.50 13.32 -1.27
N LEU A 165 -16.91 12.27 -0.69
CA LEU A 165 -17.62 11.04 -0.34
C LEU A 165 -18.70 11.30 0.73
N ILE A 166 -18.38 12.07 1.77
CA ILE A 166 -19.36 12.46 2.78
C ILE A 166 -20.48 13.28 2.15
N GLY A 167 -20.14 14.24 1.29
CA GLY A 167 -21.13 15.05 0.58
C GLY A 167 -22.12 14.19 -0.21
N ILE A 168 -21.62 13.22 -0.98
CA ILE A 168 -22.48 12.32 -1.76
C ILE A 168 -23.38 11.44 -0.87
N CYS A 169 -22.86 10.97 0.27
CA CYS A 169 -23.60 10.06 1.14
C CYS A 169 -24.63 10.76 2.05
N TYR A 170 -24.35 11.97 2.50
CA TYR A 170 -25.11 12.62 3.56
C TYR A 170 -25.77 13.94 3.14
N TYR A 171 -25.31 14.58 2.08
CA TYR A 171 -25.89 15.83 1.61
C TYR A 171 -27.03 15.52 0.63
N LYS A 172 -28.27 15.73 1.09
CA LYS A 172 -29.46 15.72 0.25
C LYS A 172 -29.67 17.14 -0.24
N GLY A 173 -29.07 17.47 -1.38
CA GLY A 173 -29.36 18.71 -2.09
C GLY A 173 -30.62 18.59 -2.91
#